data_540883a14456d7e2a71f3161a2dac1c1
#
_entry.id   540883a14456d7e2a71f3161a2dac1c1
#
_cell.length_a   1.000
_cell.length_b   1.000
_cell.length_c   1.000
_cell.angle_alpha   90.00
_cell.angle_beta   90.00
_cell.angle_gamma   90.00
#
_symmetry.space_group_name_H-M   'P 1'
#
loop_
_entity.id
_entity.type
_entity.pdbx_description
1 polymer ?
#
loop_
_entity_poly.entity_id
_entity_poly.type
_entity_poly.pdbx_seq_one_letter_code
_entity_poly.pdbx_strand_id
1 'polypeptide(L)'
;GETNTLIDGGLKIVHDSARFDPNDDQARLGFFQALNRYYEDTDENMYRLVINGTSYEQNGNFSNSVGAVNDDPLSYLFLNLSGIQYPKLRCEAFEFAMYSGDGENQQYDKLSFAFFDVSKIYKLQSVLNIAKTIFVCIVLLVGALLFSKDANELVLRPIERMVLKVQAMAANPLTKFSIRPHDKELESEGEQLETRMLENSIARICSLLSVGFGEAGTEIIAENMKRSGEINPMIPGRKVVAIFGFCDIRQFTDSTEVLQEEVMEYVNTIGKIVHMEAHLYGGSANKNIGDAFLLVWKFPPNITKRDVDLASEGLLKDEEKLLLLEQIADGALVSFLAVMAGLRRSAKLSSYKSNKKLNKRMPNFQTQMGFGLHVGWAIEGAIGSEYKVDASYLSPNVNISARLEAATKQFETPLLFTGQFANILSESTRTKCRQIDHVTLKGSE
;
A
#
# COMPACT_ATOMS: atom_id res chain seq x y z
N GLY A 1 2.94 -32.05 44.46
CA GLY A 1 4.02 -33.01 44.70
C GLY A 1 4.47 -33.08 46.15
N GLU A 2 4.62 -31.92 46.82
CA GLU A 2 5.09 -31.90 48.23
C GLU A 2 3.99 -32.29 49.24
N THR A 3 2.75 -31.95 48.97
CA THR A 3 1.60 -32.33 49.84
C THR A 3 1.35 -33.83 49.88
N ASN A 4 1.49 -34.54 48.78
CA ASN A 4 1.28 -36.01 48.72
C ASN A 4 2.34 -36.78 49.50
N THR A 5 3.59 -36.31 49.53
CA THR A 5 4.69 -36.96 50.26
C THR A 5 4.53 -36.84 51.77
N LEU A 6 3.96 -35.71 52.28
CA LEU A 6 3.66 -35.52 53.71
C LEU A 6 2.48 -36.39 54.16
N ILE A 7 1.42 -36.48 53.34
CA ILE A 7 0.25 -37.31 53.62
C ILE A 7 0.64 -38.79 53.64
N ASP A 8 1.37 -39.29 52.62
CA ASP A 8 1.78 -40.69 52.57
C ASP A 8 2.80 -41.02 53.63
N GLY A 9 3.76 -40.15 53.93
CA GLY A 9 4.76 -40.31 55.00
C GLY A 9 4.13 -40.34 56.37
N GLY A 10 3.14 -39.48 56.58
CA GLY A 10 2.40 -39.41 57.86
C GLY A 10 1.53 -40.67 58.07
N LEU A 11 0.84 -41.15 57.05
CA LEU A 11 0.03 -42.39 57.13
C LEU A 11 0.89 -43.59 57.41
N LYS A 12 2.10 -43.68 56.83
CA LYS A 12 3.09 -44.72 57.12
C LYS A 12 3.47 -44.74 58.59
N ILE A 13 3.79 -43.58 59.17
CA ILE A 13 4.20 -43.45 60.56
C ILE A 13 3.07 -43.94 61.48
N VAL A 14 1.84 -43.54 61.20
CA VAL A 14 0.68 -43.98 61.99
C VAL A 14 0.44 -45.50 61.85
N HIS A 15 0.56 -46.04 60.63
CA HIS A 15 0.42 -47.47 60.37
C HIS A 15 1.48 -48.27 61.16
N ASP A 16 2.74 -47.87 61.07
CA ASP A 16 3.83 -48.57 61.75
C ASP A 16 3.68 -48.47 63.29
N SER A 17 3.18 -47.35 63.79
CA SER A 17 2.89 -47.18 65.20
C SER A 17 1.73 -48.00 65.73
N ALA A 18 0.81 -48.45 64.84
CA ALA A 18 -0.33 -49.28 65.18
C ALA A 18 0.03 -50.79 65.39
N ARG A 19 1.27 -51.18 65.14
CA ARG A 19 1.82 -52.54 65.35
C ARG A 19 2.31 -52.75 66.80
N PHE A 20 1.63 -52.28 67.79
CA PHE A 20 2.02 -52.44 69.20
C PHE A 20 1.30 -53.57 69.92
N ASP A 21 1.90 -54.14 70.97
CA ASP A 21 1.21 -55.05 71.88
C ASP A 21 0.16 -54.24 72.67
N PRO A 22 -1.13 -54.65 72.64
CA PRO A 22 -2.19 -53.94 73.35
C PRO A 22 -1.96 -53.78 74.90
N ASN A 23 -1.06 -54.57 75.44
CA ASN A 23 -0.70 -54.56 76.88
C ASN A 23 0.52 -53.61 77.22
N ASP A 24 1.16 -53.02 76.16
CA ASP A 24 2.27 -52.08 76.31
C ASP A 24 1.73 -50.65 76.36
N ASP A 25 1.65 -50.04 77.54
CA ASP A 25 1.16 -48.68 77.72
C ASP A 25 2.02 -47.62 77.04
N GLN A 26 3.32 -47.84 76.85
CA GLN A 26 4.20 -46.90 76.19
C GLN A 26 4.02 -46.89 74.67
N ALA A 27 3.90 -48.09 74.10
CA ALA A 27 3.64 -48.24 72.67
C ALA A 27 2.28 -47.67 72.30
N ARG A 28 1.28 -47.92 73.12
CA ARG A 28 -0.07 -47.35 73.00
C ARG A 28 -0.08 -45.83 73.04
N LEU A 29 0.66 -45.20 74.00
CA LEU A 29 0.80 -43.76 74.03
C LEU A 29 1.48 -43.19 72.79
N GLY A 30 2.51 -43.84 72.23
CA GLY A 30 3.21 -43.50 70.99
C GLY A 30 2.29 -43.51 69.78
N PHE A 31 1.43 -44.53 69.67
CA PHE A 31 0.42 -44.61 68.61
C PHE A 31 -0.57 -43.42 68.65
N PHE A 32 -1.13 -43.11 69.81
CA PHE A 32 -2.07 -42.00 69.95
C PHE A 32 -1.39 -40.65 69.70
N GLN A 33 -0.13 -40.48 70.03
CA GLN A 33 0.64 -39.29 69.73
C GLN A 33 0.88 -39.13 68.19
N ALA A 34 1.23 -40.23 67.52
CA ALA A 34 1.39 -40.24 66.06
C ALA A 34 0.06 -39.95 65.37
N LEU A 35 -1.00 -40.51 65.85
CA LEU A 35 -2.37 -40.33 65.32
C LEU A 35 -2.81 -38.86 65.50
N ASN A 36 -2.62 -38.27 66.70
CA ASN A 36 -2.96 -36.88 66.94
C ASN A 36 -2.14 -35.93 66.06
N ARG A 37 -0.85 -36.18 65.93
CA ARG A 37 0.01 -35.36 65.06
C ARG A 37 -0.39 -35.44 63.59
N TYR A 38 -0.74 -36.63 63.12
CA TYR A 38 -1.24 -36.78 61.73
C TYR A 38 -2.58 -36.07 61.57
N TYR A 39 -3.46 -36.09 62.53
CA TYR A 39 -4.69 -35.30 62.55
C TYR A 39 -4.44 -33.80 62.54
N GLU A 40 -3.52 -33.30 63.38
CA GLU A 40 -3.16 -31.88 63.42
C GLU A 40 -2.59 -31.39 62.06
N ASP A 41 -1.74 -32.18 61.44
CA ASP A 41 -1.14 -31.87 60.15
C ASP A 41 -2.11 -31.92 58.98
N THR A 42 -3.25 -32.65 59.11
CA THR A 42 -4.23 -32.90 58.03
C THR A 42 -5.65 -32.43 58.35
N ASP A 43 -5.84 -31.79 59.50
CA ASP A 43 -7.08 -31.63 60.26
C ASP A 43 -8.30 -31.04 59.57
N GLU A 44 -8.16 -30.22 58.56
CA GLU A 44 -9.35 -29.60 57.95
C GLU A 44 -10.03 -30.45 56.87
N ASN A 45 -9.36 -31.49 56.34
CA ASN A 45 -9.78 -32.13 55.09
C ASN A 45 -9.93 -33.66 55.16
N MET A 46 -9.61 -34.29 56.29
CA MET A 46 -9.69 -35.73 56.42
C MET A 46 -11.11 -36.18 56.77
N TYR A 47 -11.75 -36.97 55.89
CA TYR A 47 -13.07 -37.50 56.16
C TYR A 47 -13.06 -38.80 56.96
N ARG A 48 -12.11 -39.68 56.65
CA ARG A 48 -12.03 -41.00 57.26
C ARG A 48 -10.61 -41.53 57.23
N LEU A 49 -10.21 -42.10 58.32
CA LEU A 49 -8.94 -42.80 58.49
C LEU A 49 -9.20 -44.24 58.87
N VAL A 50 -8.62 -45.19 58.17
CA VAL A 50 -8.62 -46.60 58.54
C VAL A 50 -7.18 -47.02 58.79
N ILE A 51 -6.91 -47.54 59.96
CA ILE A 51 -5.58 -48.03 60.32
C ILE A 51 -5.73 -49.49 60.73
N ASN A 52 -4.95 -50.33 60.05
CA ASN A 52 -4.90 -51.76 60.32
C ASN A 52 -6.30 -52.41 60.42
N GLY A 53 -7.23 -51.99 59.56
CA GLY A 53 -8.62 -52.48 59.54
C GLY A 53 -9.57 -51.85 60.58
N THR A 54 -9.13 -50.91 61.41
CA THR A 54 -9.98 -50.17 62.36
C THR A 54 -10.28 -48.77 61.84
N SER A 55 -11.56 -48.39 61.72
CA SER A 55 -12.01 -47.10 61.23
C SER A 55 -12.05 -46.08 62.37
N TYR A 56 -11.49 -44.91 62.12
CA TYR A 56 -11.50 -43.73 62.99
C TYR A 56 -12.23 -42.58 62.30
N GLU A 57 -13.28 -42.03 62.97
CA GLU A 57 -14.05 -40.92 62.44
C GLU A 57 -13.85 -39.65 63.29
N GLN A 58 -13.92 -38.49 62.65
CA GLN A 58 -13.74 -37.18 63.28
C GLN A 58 -15.00 -36.76 64.06
N ASN A 59 -15.27 -37.33 65.23
CA ASN A 59 -16.33 -36.89 66.11
C ASN A 59 -15.87 -36.92 67.59
N GLY A 60 -14.71 -36.40 67.86
CA GLY A 60 -14.27 -36.06 69.25
C GLY A 60 -14.08 -37.19 70.23
N ASN A 61 -14.60 -38.36 69.97
CA ASN A 61 -14.42 -39.60 70.73
C ASN A 61 -14.23 -40.75 69.76
N PHE A 62 -13.05 -41.35 69.78
CA PHE A 62 -12.73 -42.55 69.01
C PHE A 62 -13.64 -43.70 69.45
N SER A 63 -14.76 -43.92 68.78
CA SER A 63 -15.55 -45.10 68.98
C SER A 63 -15.03 -46.20 68.06
N ASN A 64 -14.54 -47.28 68.62
CA ASN A 64 -14.18 -48.50 67.90
C ASN A 64 -15.40 -49.09 67.23
N SER A 65 -15.71 -48.73 66.01
CA SER A 65 -16.65 -49.47 65.21
C SER A 65 -15.89 -50.63 64.54
N VAL A 66 -15.90 -51.77 65.22
CA VAL A 66 -15.34 -53.04 64.69
C VAL A 66 -16.22 -53.53 63.56
N GLY A 67 -15.87 -53.18 62.35
CA GLY A 67 -16.34 -53.86 61.14
C GLY A 67 -15.19 -54.69 60.58
N ALA A 68 -15.35 -56.05 60.49
CA ALA A 68 -14.37 -56.89 59.80
C ALA A 68 -14.18 -56.39 58.37
N VAL A 69 -12.95 -56.03 58.09
CA VAL A 69 -12.54 -55.55 56.74
C VAL A 69 -12.28 -56.76 55.88
N ASN A 70 -13.07 -56.94 54.82
CA ASN A 70 -12.72 -57.84 53.74
C ASN A 70 -11.56 -57.25 52.93
N ASP A 71 -10.65 -58.09 52.43
CA ASP A 71 -9.35 -57.76 51.82
C ASP A 71 -9.40 -56.88 50.51
N ASP A 72 -10.57 -56.38 50.15
CA ASP A 72 -10.70 -55.50 48.96
C ASP A 72 -11.00 -54.04 49.37
N PRO A 73 -9.99 -53.11 49.21
CA PRO A 73 -10.17 -51.70 49.54
C PRO A 73 -11.28 -51.03 48.71
N LEU A 74 -11.63 -51.48 47.55
CA LEU A 74 -12.69 -50.94 46.74
C LEU A 74 -14.09 -51.31 47.27
N SER A 75 -14.25 -52.45 47.98
CA SER A 75 -15.51 -52.84 48.58
C SER A 75 -15.94 -51.89 49.71
N TYR A 76 -14.98 -51.22 50.38
CA TYR A 76 -15.23 -50.19 51.40
C TYR A 76 -15.78 -48.89 50.84
N LEU A 77 -15.37 -48.52 49.64
CA LEU A 77 -15.90 -47.36 48.95
C LEU A 77 -17.39 -47.47 48.65
N PHE A 78 -17.89 -48.71 48.44
CA PHE A 78 -19.26 -48.91 48.00
C PHE A 78 -20.22 -49.42 49.11
N LEU A 79 -19.71 -50.06 50.17
CA LEU A 79 -20.57 -50.78 51.12
C LEU A 79 -20.99 -50.03 52.37
N ASN A 80 -20.37 -48.88 52.69
CA ASN A 80 -20.68 -48.15 53.96
C ASN A 80 -20.97 -46.64 53.77
N LEU A 81 -21.38 -46.23 52.58
CA LEU A 81 -21.81 -44.87 52.29
C LEU A 81 -23.27 -44.58 52.70
N SER A 82 -24.03 -45.61 53.19
CA SER A 82 -25.46 -45.50 53.46
C SER A 82 -25.81 -44.79 54.75
N GLY A 83 -24.85 -44.46 55.59
CA GLY A 83 -25.08 -43.81 56.89
C GLY A 83 -24.56 -42.37 57.02
N ILE A 84 -23.73 -41.90 56.14
CA ILE A 84 -23.13 -40.57 56.15
C ILE A 84 -23.73 -39.72 55.05
N GLN A 85 -24.37 -38.59 55.41
CA GLN A 85 -24.79 -37.61 54.38
C GLN A 85 -23.56 -36.94 53.81
N TYR A 86 -22.95 -37.58 52.78
CA TYR A 86 -21.94 -36.92 51.99
C TYR A 86 -22.60 -35.76 51.24
N PRO A 87 -22.11 -34.54 51.33
CA PRO A 87 -22.51 -33.53 50.40
C PRO A 87 -22.27 -34.09 48.99
N LYS A 88 -23.08 -33.73 48.01
CA LYS A 88 -22.99 -34.16 46.59
C LYS A 88 -21.67 -33.73 45.99
N LEU A 89 -20.58 -34.35 46.43
CA LEU A 89 -19.23 -34.09 45.94
C LEU A 89 -19.00 -34.99 44.72
N ARG A 90 -18.37 -34.43 43.67
CA ARG A 90 -17.94 -35.22 42.51
C ARG A 90 -16.77 -36.11 42.92
N CYS A 91 -16.59 -37.25 42.27
CA CYS A 91 -15.51 -38.21 42.58
C CYS A 91 -14.11 -37.55 42.54
N GLU A 92 -13.96 -36.52 41.78
CA GLU A 92 -12.71 -35.71 41.63
C GLU A 92 -12.36 -34.87 42.89
N ALA A 93 -13.29 -34.75 43.81
CA ALA A 93 -13.09 -33.93 45.01
C ALA A 93 -12.48 -34.73 46.19
N PHE A 94 -12.16 -35.99 45.99
CA PHE A 94 -11.54 -36.86 46.99
C PHE A 94 -10.13 -37.25 46.60
N GLU A 95 -9.21 -37.18 47.52
CA GLU A 95 -7.88 -37.74 47.41
C GLU A 95 -7.74 -38.92 48.37
N PHE A 96 -7.10 -39.97 47.88
CA PHE A 96 -6.96 -41.24 48.60
C PHE A 96 -5.51 -41.56 48.80
N ALA A 97 -5.09 -41.68 50.04
CA ALA A 97 -3.77 -42.18 50.46
C ALA A 97 -3.89 -43.62 50.96
N MET A 98 -3.01 -44.48 50.53
CA MET A 98 -3.00 -45.89 50.90
C MET A 98 -1.58 -46.32 51.27
N TYR A 99 -1.46 -47.06 52.36
CA TYR A 99 -0.24 -47.69 52.77
C TYR A 99 -0.47 -49.20 53.06
N SER A 100 0.39 -50.03 52.48
CA SER A 100 0.45 -51.45 52.75
C SER A 100 1.80 -51.77 53.36
N GLY A 101 1.83 -52.41 54.49
CA GLY A 101 3.09 -52.77 55.18
C GLY A 101 3.91 -53.76 54.40
N ASP A 102 5.25 -53.69 54.51
CA ASP A 102 6.19 -54.62 53.89
C ASP A 102 6.10 -55.99 54.61
N GLY A 103 5.41 -56.92 54.00
CA GLY A 103 4.92 -58.16 54.58
C GLY A 103 6.02 -59.23 54.87
N GLU A 104 6.61 -59.23 56.06
CA GLU A 104 7.26 -60.46 56.57
C GLU A 104 6.37 -61.31 57.54
N ASN A 105 5.21 -60.76 58.00
CA ASN A 105 4.29 -61.50 58.86
C ASN A 105 2.85 -61.34 58.39
N GLN A 106 2.35 -62.27 57.60
CA GLN A 106 1.01 -62.26 56.99
C GLN A 106 -0.16 -62.17 57.96
N GLN A 107 0.01 -62.17 59.29
CA GLN A 107 -1.06 -62.18 60.26
C GLN A 107 -1.51 -60.80 60.73
N TYR A 108 -0.73 -59.73 60.42
CA TYR A 108 -0.99 -58.35 60.95
C TYR A 108 -0.97 -57.24 59.90
N ASP A 109 -0.68 -57.52 58.64
CA ASP A 109 -0.56 -56.50 57.60
C ASP A 109 -1.93 -56.19 56.99
N LYS A 110 -2.74 -55.46 57.72
CA LYS A 110 -3.97 -54.93 57.17
C LYS A 110 -3.68 -53.54 56.58
N LEU A 111 -4.37 -53.27 55.44
CA LEU A 111 -4.25 -52.03 54.72
C LEU A 111 -4.67 -50.82 55.56
N SER A 112 -3.91 -49.75 55.51
CA SER A 112 -4.27 -48.45 56.08
C SER A 112 -4.53 -47.44 54.96
N PHE A 113 -5.60 -46.67 55.06
CA PHE A 113 -5.95 -45.67 54.07
C PHE A 113 -6.66 -44.46 54.70
N ALA A 114 -6.52 -43.30 54.04
CA ALA A 114 -7.14 -42.05 54.45
C ALA A 114 -7.85 -41.40 53.26
N PHE A 115 -9.01 -40.81 53.51
CA PHE A 115 -9.80 -40.06 52.54
C PHE A 115 -9.81 -38.59 52.92
N PHE A 116 -9.48 -37.74 51.94
CA PHE A 116 -9.42 -36.28 52.09
C PHE A 116 -10.43 -35.59 51.19
N ASP A 117 -11.08 -34.52 51.72
CA ASP A 117 -11.87 -33.59 50.90
C ASP A 117 -10.97 -32.49 50.33
N VAL A 118 -10.71 -32.59 49.09
CA VAL A 118 -9.91 -31.58 48.37
C VAL A 118 -10.78 -30.64 47.52
N SER A 119 -12.10 -30.65 47.78
CA SER A 119 -13.07 -29.85 47.03
C SER A 119 -12.77 -28.34 47.08
N LYS A 120 -12.30 -27.81 48.19
CA LYS A 120 -11.92 -26.39 48.32
C LYS A 120 -10.72 -26.05 47.45
N ILE A 121 -9.72 -26.95 47.39
CA ILE A 121 -8.50 -26.78 46.58
C ILE A 121 -8.87 -26.85 45.11
N TYR A 122 -9.64 -27.81 44.68
CA TYR A 122 -10.08 -27.93 43.28
C TYR A 122 -10.99 -26.79 42.82
N LYS A 123 -11.86 -26.26 43.71
CA LYS A 123 -12.63 -25.03 43.42
C LYS A 123 -11.73 -23.85 43.19
N LEU A 124 -10.77 -23.62 44.08
CA LEU A 124 -9.80 -22.52 43.99
C LEU A 124 -8.98 -22.68 42.66
N GLN A 125 -8.47 -23.88 42.38
CA GLN A 125 -7.71 -24.16 41.21
C GLN A 125 -8.54 -23.95 39.90
N SER A 126 -9.81 -24.34 39.93
CA SER A 126 -10.74 -24.11 38.82
C SER A 126 -10.98 -22.63 38.57
N VAL A 127 -11.20 -21.86 39.65
CA VAL A 127 -11.36 -20.40 39.54
C VAL A 127 -10.09 -19.75 39.00
N LEU A 128 -8.91 -20.15 39.50
CA LEU A 128 -7.62 -19.64 39.02
C LEU A 128 -7.40 -20.00 37.55
N ASN A 129 -7.76 -21.21 37.11
CA ASN A 129 -7.65 -21.62 35.71
C ASN A 129 -8.58 -20.82 34.79
N ILE A 130 -9.82 -20.56 35.24
CA ILE A 130 -10.76 -19.69 34.51
C ILE A 130 -10.20 -18.27 34.42
N ALA A 131 -9.73 -17.71 35.56
CA ALA A 131 -9.14 -16.37 35.57
C ALA A 131 -7.92 -16.25 34.63
N LYS A 132 -7.03 -17.27 34.65
CA LYS A 132 -5.88 -17.37 33.76
C LYS A 132 -6.32 -17.40 32.29
N THR A 133 -7.34 -18.20 31.96
CA THR A 133 -7.84 -18.29 30.60
C THR A 133 -8.43 -16.97 30.12
N ILE A 134 -9.24 -16.31 30.95
CA ILE A 134 -9.80 -14.98 30.66
C ILE A 134 -8.67 -13.95 30.45
N PHE A 135 -7.68 -13.94 31.33
CA PHE A 135 -6.54 -13.05 31.22
C PHE A 135 -5.77 -13.24 29.90
N VAL A 136 -5.48 -14.49 29.53
CA VAL A 136 -4.81 -14.81 28.24
C VAL A 136 -5.66 -14.35 27.06
N CYS A 137 -6.98 -14.59 27.10
CA CYS A 137 -7.89 -14.13 26.02
C CYS A 137 -7.88 -12.59 25.90
N ILE A 138 -7.90 -11.87 27.01
CA ILE A 138 -7.83 -10.40 26.98
C ILE A 138 -6.50 -9.91 26.40
N VAL A 139 -5.38 -10.48 26.82
CA VAL A 139 -4.04 -10.10 26.32
C VAL A 139 -3.94 -10.37 24.81
N LEU A 140 -4.43 -11.54 24.35
CA LEU A 140 -4.44 -11.86 22.93
C LEU A 140 -5.36 -10.94 22.14
N LEU A 141 -6.55 -10.61 22.65
CA LEU A 141 -7.47 -9.68 22.01
C LEU A 141 -6.85 -8.28 21.87
N VAL A 142 -6.28 -7.74 22.95
CA VAL A 142 -5.62 -6.43 22.94
C VAL A 142 -4.44 -6.44 21.96
N GLY A 143 -3.59 -7.48 22.01
CA GLY A 143 -2.47 -7.64 21.11
C GLY A 143 -2.90 -7.70 19.64
N ALA A 144 -3.96 -8.46 19.33
CA ALA A 144 -4.49 -8.55 17.98
C ALA A 144 -5.05 -7.21 17.48
N LEU A 145 -5.76 -6.46 18.34
CA LEU A 145 -6.29 -5.13 17.98
C LEU A 145 -5.17 -4.11 17.73
N LEU A 146 -4.14 -4.08 18.57
CA LEU A 146 -2.98 -3.20 18.40
C LEU A 146 -2.23 -3.56 17.10
N PHE A 147 -1.92 -4.84 16.91
CA PHE A 147 -1.24 -5.30 15.69
C PHE A 147 -2.05 -5.00 14.43
N SER A 148 -3.37 -5.24 14.45
CA SER A 148 -4.24 -4.93 13.31
C SER A 148 -4.27 -3.43 13.00
N LYS A 149 -4.29 -2.57 14.04
CA LYS A 149 -4.22 -1.11 13.86
C LYS A 149 -2.89 -0.70 13.23
N ASP A 150 -1.77 -1.17 13.79
CA ASP A 150 -0.44 -0.84 13.30
C ASP A 150 -0.22 -1.35 11.87
N ALA A 151 -0.62 -2.58 11.57
CA ALA A 151 -0.55 -3.16 10.22
C ALA A 151 -1.36 -2.34 9.21
N ASN A 152 -2.55 -1.87 9.59
CA ASN A 152 -3.39 -1.05 8.73
C ASN A 152 -2.79 0.34 8.48
N GLU A 153 -2.28 1.00 9.52
CA GLU A 153 -1.73 2.36 9.41
C GLU A 153 -0.35 2.40 8.74
N LEU A 154 0.53 1.44 9.06
CA LEU A 154 1.92 1.44 8.62
C LEU A 154 2.13 0.76 7.26
N VAL A 155 1.26 -0.18 6.88
CA VAL A 155 1.46 -1.00 5.67
C VAL A 155 0.28 -0.87 4.70
N LEU A 156 -0.94 -1.16 5.16
CA LEU A 156 -2.08 -1.26 4.25
C LEU A 156 -2.45 0.08 3.61
N ARG A 157 -2.60 1.14 4.40
CA ARG A 157 -2.95 2.48 3.90
C ARG A 157 -1.90 3.06 2.93
N PRO A 158 -0.58 2.98 3.18
CA PRO A 158 0.42 3.41 2.20
C PRO A 158 0.36 2.62 0.89
N ILE A 159 0.19 1.29 0.94
CA ILE A 159 0.06 0.46 -0.25
C ILE A 159 -1.20 0.84 -1.04
N GLU A 160 -2.34 1.00 -0.38
CA GLU A 160 -3.59 1.42 -1.01
C GLU A 160 -3.44 2.80 -1.70
N ARG A 161 -2.78 3.76 -1.05
CA ARG A 161 -2.46 5.06 -1.65
C ARG A 161 -1.56 4.93 -2.88
N MET A 162 -0.54 4.06 -2.84
CA MET A 162 0.33 3.79 -3.99
C MET A 162 -0.47 3.22 -5.15
N VAL A 163 -1.32 2.22 -4.90
CA VAL A 163 -2.19 1.63 -5.93
C VAL A 163 -3.13 2.67 -6.53
N LEU A 164 -3.79 3.50 -5.71
CA LEU A 164 -4.66 4.57 -6.18
C LEU A 164 -3.90 5.62 -7.01
N LYS A 165 -2.67 5.97 -6.62
CA LYS A 165 -1.83 6.90 -7.40
C LYS A 165 -1.45 6.29 -8.76
N VAL A 166 -1.07 5.03 -8.78
CA VAL A 166 -0.73 4.30 -10.02
C VAL A 166 -1.97 4.18 -10.92
N GLN A 167 -3.14 3.86 -10.37
CA GLN A 167 -4.40 3.81 -11.11
C GLN A 167 -4.81 5.19 -11.66
N ALA A 168 -4.66 6.24 -10.86
CA ALA A 168 -4.93 7.61 -11.30
C ALA A 168 -4.00 8.04 -12.44
N MET A 169 -2.72 7.63 -12.42
CA MET A 169 -1.80 7.83 -13.54
C MET A 169 -2.20 7.04 -14.78
N ALA A 170 -2.62 5.79 -14.61
CA ALA A 170 -3.10 4.98 -15.72
C ALA A 170 -4.38 5.56 -16.36
N ALA A 171 -5.20 6.27 -15.57
CA ALA A 171 -6.42 6.91 -16.04
C ALA A 171 -6.15 8.31 -16.64
N ASN A 172 -5.24 9.09 -16.06
CA ASN A 172 -4.96 10.47 -16.48
C ASN A 172 -3.47 10.82 -16.27
N PRO A 173 -2.61 10.43 -17.20
CA PRO A 173 -1.16 10.50 -17.08
C PRO A 173 -0.58 11.92 -16.96
N LEU A 174 -1.34 12.95 -17.38
CA LEU A 174 -0.91 14.36 -17.39
C LEU A 174 -1.22 15.10 -16.07
N THR A 175 -1.94 14.50 -15.14
CA THR A 175 -2.15 15.12 -13.83
C THR A 175 -0.81 15.26 -13.11
N LYS A 176 -0.37 16.51 -12.92
CA LYS A 176 0.78 16.79 -12.05
C LYS A 176 0.43 16.29 -10.65
N PHE A 177 1.01 15.18 -10.25
CA PHE A 177 0.99 14.75 -8.86
C PHE A 177 1.84 15.73 -8.05
N SER A 178 1.25 16.89 -7.69
CA SER A 178 1.87 17.73 -6.70
C SER A 178 1.84 16.97 -5.37
N ILE A 179 3.00 16.72 -4.81
CA ILE A 179 3.14 16.37 -3.40
C ILE A 179 2.42 17.51 -2.67
N ARG A 180 1.28 17.20 -2.03
CA ARG A 180 0.50 18.22 -1.32
C ARG A 180 1.42 18.88 -0.30
N PRO A 181 1.36 20.22 -0.14
CA PRO A 181 2.17 20.93 0.86
C PRO A 181 1.98 20.37 2.28
N HIS A 182 0.83 19.79 2.56
CA HIS A 182 0.50 19.17 3.85
C HIS A 182 1.30 17.89 4.15
N ASP A 183 1.83 17.21 3.13
CA ASP A 183 2.74 16.07 3.33
C ASP A 183 4.15 16.52 3.75
N LYS A 184 4.49 17.82 3.58
CA LYS A 184 5.77 18.41 4.02
C LYS A 184 5.77 18.80 5.50
N GLU A 185 4.60 19.12 6.08
CA GLU A 185 4.50 19.51 7.49
C GLU A 185 4.57 18.31 8.46
N LEU A 186 4.40 17.09 7.96
CA LEU A 186 4.59 15.83 8.71
C LEU A 186 6.02 15.28 8.61
N GLU A 187 6.95 16.03 8.01
CA GLU A 187 8.40 15.75 8.06
C GLU A 187 9.03 16.17 9.40
N SER A 188 8.27 16.07 10.52
CA SER A 188 8.88 16.16 11.83
C SER A 188 9.70 14.90 12.10
N GLU A 189 11.00 15.11 12.10
CA GLU A 189 12.08 14.36 12.75
C GLU A 189 11.72 12.98 13.30
N GLY A 190 12.19 11.94 12.61
CA GLY A 190 12.29 10.57 13.12
C GLY A 190 11.40 9.57 12.39
N GLU A 191 12.07 8.69 11.67
CA GLU A 191 11.54 7.50 11.00
C GLU A 191 10.74 7.76 9.72
N GLN A 192 11.48 7.95 8.65
CA GLN A 192 10.96 7.70 7.31
C GLN A 192 10.69 6.19 7.20
N LEU A 193 9.48 5.78 7.48
CA LEU A 193 9.04 4.41 7.25
C LEU A 193 9.34 4.03 5.80
N GLU A 194 9.95 2.88 5.58
CA GLU A 194 10.38 2.38 4.26
C GLU A 194 9.24 2.43 3.23
N THR A 195 8.01 2.21 3.68
CA THR A 195 6.80 2.31 2.85
C THR A 195 6.54 3.73 2.31
N ARG A 196 6.84 4.78 3.08
CA ARG A 196 6.75 6.18 2.61
C ARG A 196 7.85 6.52 1.62
N MET A 197 9.07 6.01 1.84
CA MET A 197 10.16 6.16 0.88
C MET A 197 9.80 5.51 -0.46
N LEU A 198 9.20 4.32 -0.43
CA LEU A 198 8.74 3.62 -1.63
C LEU A 198 7.61 4.40 -2.33
N GLU A 199 6.62 4.88 -1.58
CA GLU A 199 5.53 5.72 -2.10
C GLU A 199 6.07 6.98 -2.82
N ASN A 200 6.99 7.70 -2.17
CA ASN A 200 7.61 8.88 -2.75
C ASN A 200 8.48 8.55 -3.97
N SER A 201 9.18 7.42 -3.95
CA SER A 201 10.01 6.98 -5.07
C SER A 201 9.16 6.63 -6.29
N ILE A 202 8.06 5.89 -6.10
CA ILE A 202 7.09 5.58 -7.16
C ILE A 202 6.52 6.88 -7.73
N ALA A 203 6.06 7.81 -6.89
CA ALA A 203 5.52 9.09 -7.34
C ALA A 203 6.54 9.91 -8.14
N ARG A 204 7.81 9.92 -7.73
CA ARG A 204 8.90 10.58 -8.47
C ARG A 204 9.18 9.91 -9.81
N ILE A 205 9.29 8.58 -9.84
CA ILE A 205 9.49 7.82 -11.08
C ILE A 205 8.35 8.10 -12.06
N CYS A 206 7.13 8.03 -11.58
CA CYS A 206 5.94 8.31 -12.35
C CYS A 206 5.93 9.74 -12.93
N SER A 207 6.29 10.73 -12.11
CA SER A 207 6.40 12.13 -12.55
C SER A 207 7.50 12.32 -13.60
N LEU A 208 8.65 11.68 -13.42
CA LEU A 208 9.75 11.72 -14.40
C LEU A 208 9.37 11.06 -15.72
N LEU A 209 8.67 9.91 -15.67
CA LEU A 209 8.17 9.24 -16.86
C LEU A 209 7.16 10.11 -17.62
N SER A 210 6.23 10.75 -16.92
CA SER A 210 5.26 11.67 -17.54
C SER A 210 5.93 12.86 -18.22
N VAL A 211 6.94 13.47 -17.59
CA VAL A 211 7.69 14.57 -18.17
C VAL A 211 8.57 14.11 -19.33
N GLY A 212 9.20 12.92 -19.22
CA GLY A 212 10.15 12.44 -20.23
C GLY A 212 9.51 11.90 -21.51
N PHE A 213 8.34 11.29 -21.40
CA PHE A 213 7.67 10.67 -22.55
C PHE A 213 6.53 11.50 -23.15
N GLY A 214 6.10 12.58 -22.49
CA GLY A 214 4.99 13.40 -22.94
C GLY A 214 3.64 12.65 -22.95
N GLU A 215 2.60 13.23 -23.59
CA GLU A 215 1.25 12.68 -23.61
C GLU A 215 1.17 11.31 -24.32
N ALA A 216 1.73 11.20 -25.52
CA ALA A 216 1.70 9.96 -26.29
C ALA A 216 2.43 8.80 -25.57
N GLY A 217 3.51 9.10 -24.84
CA GLY A 217 4.25 8.09 -24.09
C GLY A 217 3.55 7.65 -22.81
N THR A 218 2.89 8.56 -22.12
CA THR A 218 2.11 8.22 -20.93
C THR A 218 0.92 7.32 -21.26
N GLU A 219 0.36 7.42 -22.45
CA GLU A 219 -0.69 6.54 -22.93
C GLU A 219 -0.19 5.12 -23.18
N ILE A 220 1.03 4.97 -23.72
CA ILE A 220 1.70 3.65 -23.87
C ILE A 220 1.95 3.02 -22.49
N ILE A 221 2.40 3.81 -21.51
CA ILE A 221 2.62 3.36 -20.16
C ILE A 221 1.28 2.92 -19.52
N ALA A 222 0.23 3.74 -19.65
CA ALA A 222 -1.09 3.45 -19.10
C ALA A 222 -1.69 2.15 -19.65
N GLU A 223 -1.52 1.91 -20.94
CA GLU A 223 -2.02 0.68 -21.60
C GLU A 223 -1.23 -0.56 -21.12
N ASN A 224 0.08 -0.46 -20.96
CA ASN A 224 0.88 -1.54 -20.36
C ASN A 224 0.54 -1.80 -18.89
N MET A 225 0.19 -0.77 -18.12
CA MET A 225 -0.22 -0.92 -16.73
C MET A 225 -1.59 -1.60 -16.56
N LYS A 226 -2.47 -1.48 -17.57
CA LYS A 226 -3.78 -2.16 -17.57
C LYS A 226 -3.68 -3.64 -17.93
N ARG A 227 -2.63 -4.04 -18.62
CA ARG A 227 -2.41 -5.43 -19.04
C ARG A 227 -1.65 -6.20 -17.96
N SER A 228 -2.15 -7.35 -17.57
CA SER A 228 -1.40 -8.31 -16.77
C SER A 228 -0.49 -9.14 -17.69
N GLY A 229 0.82 -9.08 -17.53
CA GLY A 229 1.79 -9.84 -18.32
C GLY A 229 3.10 -9.10 -18.54
N GLU A 230 3.89 -9.53 -19.50
CA GLU A 230 5.15 -8.86 -19.86
C GLU A 230 4.89 -7.45 -20.42
N ILE A 231 5.80 -6.54 -20.11
CA ILE A 231 5.76 -5.17 -20.60
C ILE A 231 6.04 -5.21 -22.12
N ASN A 232 5.06 -4.76 -22.89
CA ASN A 232 5.23 -4.61 -24.35
C ASN A 232 5.17 -3.13 -24.73
N PRO A 233 6.29 -2.45 -24.93
CA PRO A 233 6.31 -1.04 -25.31
C PRO A 233 5.83 -0.81 -26.76
N MET A 234 5.82 -1.86 -27.61
CA MET A 234 5.44 -1.78 -29.01
C MET A 234 3.95 -2.04 -29.22
N ILE A 235 3.11 -1.22 -28.59
CA ILE A 235 1.65 -1.29 -28.74
C ILE A 235 1.26 -0.79 -30.12
N PRO A 236 0.28 -1.43 -30.82
CA PRO A 236 -0.22 -0.95 -32.10
C PRO A 236 -0.68 0.51 -32.02
N GLY A 237 -0.23 1.32 -32.99
CA GLY A 237 -0.61 2.72 -33.07
C GLY A 237 -2.11 2.91 -33.31
N ARG A 238 -2.67 4.01 -32.82
CA ARG A 238 -4.06 4.40 -33.04
C ARG A 238 -4.15 5.64 -33.95
N LYS A 239 -5.19 5.69 -34.78
CA LYS A 239 -5.46 6.85 -35.61
C LYS A 239 -6.13 7.95 -34.78
N VAL A 240 -5.54 9.13 -34.75
CA VAL A 240 -6.06 10.32 -34.09
C VAL A 240 -6.20 11.47 -35.08
N VAL A 241 -7.05 12.42 -34.75
CA VAL A 241 -7.17 13.69 -35.48
C VAL A 241 -6.74 14.80 -34.55
N ALA A 242 -5.84 15.66 -35.04
CA ALA A 242 -5.26 16.71 -34.20
C ALA A 242 -4.77 17.89 -35.06
N ILE A 243 -4.49 18.98 -34.38
CA ILE A 243 -3.71 20.09 -34.93
C ILE A 243 -2.25 19.85 -34.56
N PHE A 244 -1.37 19.91 -35.58
CA PHE A 244 0.07 19.76 -35.43
C PHE A 244 0.71 21.13 -35.55
N GLY A 245 1.43 21.53 -34.49
CA GLY A 245 2.22 22.73 -34.46
C GLY A 245 3.70 22.39 -34.45
N PHE A 246 4.44 22.97 -35.37
CA PHE A 246 5.89 22.85 -35.43
C PHE A 246 6.52 24.21 -35.25
N CYS A 247 7.52 24.34 -34.38
CA CYS A 247 8.26 25.58 -34.20
C CYS A 247 9.74 25.32 -34.06
N ASP A 248 10.57 26.27 -34.58
CA ASP A 248 12.01 26.12 -34.70
C ASP A 248 12.72 27.45 -34.34
N ILE A 249 13.84 27.32 -33.62
CA ILE A 249 14.64 28.47 -33.20
C ILE A 249 15.45 29.00 -34.37
N ARG A 250 15.34 30.27 -34.67
CA ARG A 250 16.11 30.92 -35.75
C ARG A 250 17.58 31.05 -35.39
N GLN A 251 18.44 30.84 -36.41
CA GLN A 251 19.90 30.98 -36.30
C GLN A 251 20.50 30.13 -35.17
N PHE A 252 19.92 28.94 -34.96
CA PHE A 252 20.32 28.06 -33.86
C PHE A 252 21.77 27.58 -34.00
N THR A 253 22.19 27.16 -35.20
CA THR A 253 23.56 26.67 -35.44
C THR A 253 24.60 27.73 -35.06
N ASP A 254 24.43 28.98 -35.48
CA ASP A 254 25.33 30.08 -35.10
C ASP A 254 25.28 30.35 -33.59
N SER A 255 24.07 30.26 -32.99
CA SER A 255 23.90 30.41 -31.55
C SER A 255 24.64 29.33 -30.76
N THR A 256 24.56 28.07 -31.22
CA THR A 256 25.24 26.93 -30.61
C THR A 256 26.76 27.06 -30.69
N GLU A 257 27.30 27.47 -31.83
CA GLU A 257 28.74 27.68 -32.01
C GLU A 257 29.29 28.76 -31.06
N VAL A 258 28.49 29.80 -30.80
CA VAL A 258 28.90 30.91 -29.94
C VAL A 258 28.70 30.65 -28.46
N LEU A 259 27.56 30.04 -28.10
CA LEU A 259 27.16 29.80 -26.70
C LEU A 259 27.81 28.54 -26.11
N GLN A 260 28.17 27.57 -26.94
CA GLN A 260 28.77 26.32 -26.48
C GLN A 260 27.86 25.65 -25.43
N GLU A 261 28.36 25.35 -24.24
CA GLU A 261 27.60 24.71 -23.14
C GLU A 261 26.40 25.54 -22.66
N GLU A 262 26.45 26.87 -22.74
CA GLU A 262 25.35 27.76 -22.38
C GLU A 262 24.11 27.63 -23.30
N VAL A 263 24.26 26.97 -24.47
CA VAL A 263 23.13 26.74 -25.39
C VAL A 263 22.03 25.91 -24.76
N MET A 264 22.36 24.97 -23.87
CA MET A 264 21.35 24.15 -23.18
C MET A 264 20.43 25.03 -22.29
N GLU A 265 20.98 26.00 -21.60
CA GLU A 265 20.20 26.93 -20.79
C GLU A 265 19.32 27.84 -21.66
N TYR A 266 19.87 28.31 -22.78
CA TYR A 266 19.15 29.10 -23.78
C TYR A 266 17.94 28.33 -24.35
N VAL A 267 18.15 27.13 -24.85
CA VAL A 267 17.07 26.26 -25.39
C VAL A 267 16.05 25.90 -24.33
N ASN A 268 16.48 25.51 -23.13
CA ASN A 268 15.57 25.16 -22.04
C ASN A 268 14.71 26.34 -21.60
N THR A 269 15.23 27.56 -21.67
CA THR A 269 14.46 28.78 -21.37
C THR A 269 13.39 29.03 -22.42
N ILE A 270 13.68 28.79 -23.69
CA ILE A 270 12.74 28.89 -24.80
C ILE A 270 11.70 27.77 -24.67
N GLY A 271 12.15 26.49 -24.49
CA GLY A 271 11.29 25.33 -24.34
C GLY A 271 10.30 25.49 -23.20
N LYS A 272 10.72 26.08 -22.06
CA LYS A 272 9.81 26.38 -20.95
C LYS A 272 8.65 27.30 -21.39
N ILE A 273 8.92 28.33 -22.16
CA ILE A 273 7.91 29.27 -22.68
C ILE A 273 6.99 28.54 -23.65
N VAL A 274 7.56 27.83 -24.62
CA VAL A 274 6.81 27.09 -25.64
C VAL A 274 5.88 26.06 -25.00
N HIS A 275 6.40 25.21 -24.12
CA HIS A 275 5.60 24.18 -23.47
C HIS A 275 4.52 24.73 -22.54
N MET A 276 4.85 25.80 -21.79
CA MET A 276 3.90 26.45 -20.89
C MET A 276 2.72 27.06 -21.66
N GLU A 277 3.00 27.82 -22.70
CA GLU A 277 1.93 28.46 -23.51
C GLU A 277 1.13 27.41 -24.26
N ALA A 278 1.75 26.40 -24.88
CA ALA A 278 1.02 25.30 -25.49
C ALA A 278 0.06 24.61 -24.52
N HIS A 279 0.55 24.28 -23.31
CA HIS A 279 -0.26 23.62 -22.29
C HIS A 279 -1.41 24.53 -21.78
N LEU A 280 -1.18 25.83 -21.63
CA LEU A 280 -2.20 26.77 -21.16
C LEU A 280 -3.39 26.86 -22.14
N TYR A 281 -3.13 26.67 -23.45
CA TYR A 281 -4.15 26.67 -24.50
C TYR A 281 -4.54 25.26 -24.99
N GLY A 282 -4.44 24.26 -24.10
CA GLY A 282 -4.97 22.91 -24.33
C GLY A 282 -4.13 22.02 -25.26
N GLY A 283 -2.90 22.43 -25.59
CA GLY A 283 -1.97 21.63 -26.35
C GLY A 283 -1.00 20.84 -25.46
N SER A 284 -0.30 19.92 -26.07
CA SER A 284 0.75 19.12 -25.44
C SER A 284 2.04 19.16 -26.22
N ALA A 285 3.18 19.19 -25.50
CA ALA A 285 4.48 19.00 -26.10
C ALA A 285 4.72 17.50 -26.34
N ASN A 286 5.03 17.14 -27.59
CA ASN A 286 5.32 15.75 -27.93
C ASN A 286 6.84 15.49 -27.97
N LYS A 287 7.57 16.24 -28.80
CA LYS A 287 9.00 16.05 -29.00
C LYS A 287 9.75 17.35 -29.08
N ASN A 288 10.95 17.33 -28.49
CA ASN A 288 11.99 18.32 -28.76
C ASN A 288 13.01 17.69 -29.72
N ILE A 289 13.18 18.27 -30.90
CA ILE A 289 14.04 17.74 -31.97
C ILE A 289 15.16 18.76 -32.20
N GLY A 290 16.19 18.72 -31.33
CA GLY A 290 17.24 19.75 -31.33
C GLY A 290 16.70 21.12 -30.93
N ASP A 291 16.60 22.01 -31.88
CA ASP A 291 16.07 23.38 -31.76
C ASP A 291 14.58 23.52 -32.11
N ALA A 292 13.96 22.42 -32.53
CA ALA A 292 12.57 22.39 -32.95
C ALA A 292 11.68 21.69 -31.90
N PHE A 293 10.43 22.13 -31.82
CA PHE A 293 9.42 21.57 -30.92
C PHE A 293 8.19 21.15 -31.73
N LEU A 294 7.75 19.90 -31.51
CA LEU A 294 6.49 19.39 -32.04
C LEU A 294 5.42 19.49 -30.94
N LEU A 295 4.38 20.25 -31.22
CA LEU A 295 3.24 20.48 -30.31
C LEU A 295 1.98 19.90 -30.95
N VAL A 296 1.05 19.38 -30.15
CA VAL A 296 -0.15 18.71 -30.63
C VAL A 296 -1.37 19.13 -29.83
N TRP A 297 -2.44 19.49 -30.50
CA TRP A 297 -3.76 19.72 -29.92
C TRP A 297 -4.70 18.63 -30.45
N LYS A 298 -4.96 17.61 -29.61
CA LYS A 298 -5.83 16.49 -29.97
C LYS A 298 -7.30 16.91 -29.88
N PHE A 299 -8.08 16.47 -30.88
CA PHE A 299 -9.52 16.54 -30.75
C PHE A 299 -10.05 15.37 -29.92
N PRO A 300 -11.14 15.56 -29.16
CA PRO A 300 -11.80 14.49 -28.45
C PRO A 300 -12.25 13.35 -29.39
N PRO A 301 -12.41 12.13 -28.87
CA PRO A 301 -12.74 10.94 -29.69
C PRO A 301 -14.03 11.03 -30.49
N ASN A 302 -14.96 11.91 -30.09
CA ASN A 302 -16.22 12.17 -30.78
C ASN A 302 -16.07 13.04 -32.03
N ILE A 303 -14.87 13.63 -32.26
CA ILE A 303 -14.55 14.39 -33.45
C ILE A 303 -13.74 13.51 -34.40
N THR A 304 -14.26 13.27 -35.59
CA THR A 304 -13.63 12.43 -36.61
C THR A 304 -12.96 13.30 -37.71
N LYS A 305 -12.10 12.67 -38.52
CA LYS A 305 -11.55 13.35 -39.72
C LYS A 305 -12.65 13.95 -40.60
N ARG A 306 -13.76 13.22 -40.77
CA ARG A 306 -14.89 13.69 -41.57
C ARG A 306 -15.51 14.96 -40.99
N ASP A 307 -15.63 15.07 -39.68
CA ASP A 307 -16.16 16.29 -39.06
C ASP A 307 -15.24 17.50 -39.32
N VAL A 308 -13.91 17.29 -39.29
CA VAL A 308 -12.92 18.33 -39.60
C VAL A 308 -12.99 18.73 -41.08
N ASP A 309 -13.09 17.75 -42.00
CA ASP A 309 -13.22 18.01 -43.43
C ASP A 309 -14.52 18.79 -43.74
N LEU A 310 -15.65 18.38 -43.14
CA LEU A 310 -16.93 19.09 -43.28
C LEU A 310 -16.90 20.50 -42.67
N ALA A 311 -16.22 20.68 -41.54
CA ALA A 311 -16.04 22.00 -40.95
C ALA A 311 -15.17 22.90 -41.83
N SER A 312 -14.10 22.37 -42.41
CA SER A 312 -13.24 23.11 -43.34
C SER A 312 -13.92 23.54 -44.61
N GLU A 313 -14.97 22.83 -45.01
CA GLU A 313 -15.80 23.14 -46.18
C GLU A 313 -17.04 24.02 -45.81
N GLY A 314 -17.22 24.30 -44.52
CA GLY A 314 -18.41 25.05 -44.03
C GLY A 314 -19.69 24.22 -44.06
N LEU A 315 -19.63 22.91 -44.09
CA LEU A 315 -20.75 21.98 -44.28
C LEU A 315 -21.10 21.23 -42.96
N LEU A 316 -20.36 21.43 -41.86
CA LEU A 316 -20.65 20.78 -40.59
C LEU A 316 -21.88 21.41 -39.93
N LYS A 317 -22.94 20.61 -39.75
CA LYS A 317 -24.21 21.04 -39.18
C LYS A 317 -24.31 20.92 -37.64
N ASP A 318 -23.40 20.18 -37.02
CA ASP A 318 -23.34 19.94 -35.60
C ASP A 318 -22.66 21.16 -34.94
N GLU A 319 -23.48 22.06 -34.37
CA GLU A 319 -23.00 23.31 -33.76
C GLU A 319 -22.09 23.07 -32.56
N GLU A 320 -22.32 22.02 -31.78
CA GLU A 320 -21.49 21.70 -30.61
C GLU A 320 -20.12 21.27 -31.05
N LYS A 321 -20.01 20.39 -32.05
CA LYS A 321 -18.74 19.98 -32.63
C LYS A 321 -18.00 21.12 -33.32
N LEU A 322 -18.74 21.99 -34.03
CA LEU A 322 -18.14 23.14 -34.69
C LEU A 322 -17.53 24.11 -33.67
N LEU A 323 -18.26 24.43 -32.60
CA LEU A 323 -17.77 25.31 -31.54
C LEU A 323 -16.50 24.72 -30.87
N LEU A 324 -16.49 23.41 -30.64
CA LEU A 324 -15.34 22.75 -30.04
C LEU A 324 -14.12 22.75 -30.95
N LEU A 325 -14.32 22.53 -32.25
CA LEU A 325 -13.26 22.64 -33.26
C LEU A 325 -12.67 24.05 -33.33
N GLU A 326 -13.53 25.08 -33.38
CA GLU A 326 -13.12 26.47 -33.38
C GLU A 326 -12.34 26.83 -32.10
N GLN A 327 -12.81 26.42 -30.93
CA GLN A 327 -12.12 26.70 -29.66
C GLN A 327 -10.72 26.10 -29.61
N ILE A 328 -10.56 24.85 -30.05
CA ILE A 328 -9.25 24.18 -30.05
C ILE A 328 -8.33 24.81 -31.11
N ALA A 329 -8.85 25.16 -32.28
CA ALA A 329 -8.08 25.80 -33.34
C ALA A 329 -7.63 27.21 -32.97
N ASP A 330 -8.51 28.02 -32.41
CA ASP A 330 -8.21 29.36 -31.89
C ASP A 330 -7.15 29.26 -30.76
N GLY A 331 -7.32 28.30 -29.86
CA GLY A 331 -6.36 28.02 -28.80
C GLY A 331 -4.96 27.71 -29.34
N ALA A 332 -4.86 26.86 -30.35
CA ALA A 332 -3.60 26.52 -31.00
C ALA A 332 -2.90 27.75 -31.65
N LEU A 333 -3.68 28.58 -32.33
CA LEU A 333 -3.16 29.81 -32.94
C LEU A 333 -2.72 30.83 -31.87
N VAL A 334 -3.55 31.07 -30.87
CA VAL A 334 -3.27 32.02 -29.79
C VAL A 334 -2.05 31.56 -28.98
N SER A 335 -1.85 30.26 -28.77
CA SER A 335 -0.68 29.77 -28.05
C SER A 335 0.63 30.19 -28.73
N PHE A 336 0.71 30.13 -30.07
CA PHE A 336 1.91 30.55 -30.79
C PHE A 336 2.11 32.07 -30.74
N LEU A 337 1.04 32.85 -30.77
CA LEU A 337 1.14 34.30 -30.55
C LEU A 337 1.61 34.62 -29.13
N ALA A 338 1.13 33.85 -28.13
CA ALA A 338 1.56 33.97 -26.74
C ALA A 338 3.04 33.59 -26.56
N VAL A 339 3.50 32.53 -27.24
CA VAL A 339 4.92 32.15 -27.28
C VAL A 339 5.77 33.33 -27.82
N MET A 340 5.40 33.92 -28.96
CA MET A 340 6.11 35.05 -29.54
C MET A 340 6.18 36.23 -28.54
N ALA A 341 5.09 36.53 -27.87
CA ALA A 341 5.04 37.57 -26.83
C ALA A 341 5.89 37.19 -25.61
N GLY A 342 5.85 35.96 -25.18
CA GLY A 342 6.63 35.41 -24.07
C GLY A 342 8.14 35.49 -24.30
N LEU A 343 8.61 35.13 -25.49
CA LEU A 343 10.01 35.25 -25.89
C LEU A 343 10.51 36.70 -25.77
N ARG A 344 9.70 37.67 -26.21
CA ARG A 344 10.04 39.09 -26.11
C ARG A 344 10.02 39.63 -24.70
N ARG A 345 9.13 39.13 -23.84
CA ARG A 345 8.97 39.54 -22.44
C ARG A 345 10.00 38.92 -21.50
N SER A 346 10.62 37.82 -21.89
CA SER A 346 11.57 37.09 -21.04
C SER A 346 12.83 37.92 -20.79
N ALA A 347 13.04 38.33 -19.53
CA ALA A 347 14.25 39.07 -19.12
C ALA A 347 15.52 38.23 -19.39
N LYS A 348 15.45 36.94 -19.18
CA LYS A 348 16.56 36.00 -19.42
C LYS A 348 16.94 35.91 -20.89
N LEU A 349 15.96 35.84 -21.79
CA LEU A 349 16.24 35.83 -23.24
C LEU A 349 16.65 37.20 -23.72
N SER A 350 16.15 38.27 -23.11
CA SER A 350 16.56 39.63 -23.42
C SER A 350 18.04 39.90 -23.09
N SER A 351 18.63 39.22 -22.11
CA SER A 351 20.05 39.34 -21.78
C SER A 351 20.97 38.89 -22.93
N TYR A 352 20.55 37.88 -23.70
CA TYR A 352 21.31 37.41 -24.87
C TYR A 352 21.40 38.46 -25.99
N LYS A 353 20.42 39.38 -26.07
CA LYS A 353 20.48 40.51 -27.01
C LYS A 353 21.70 41.39 -26.80
N SER A 354 22.18 41.49 -25.56
CA SER A 354 23.35 42.28 -25.20
C SER A 354 24.67 41.49 -25.24
N ASN A 355 24.63 40.20 -25.59
CA ASN A 355 25.79 39.34 -25.64
C ASN A 355 26.71 39.74 -26.79
N LYS A 356 27.92 40.21 -26.44
CA LYS A 356 28.91 40.71 -27.43
C LYS A 356 29.36 39.65 -28.42
N LYS A 357 29.46 38.37 -28.00
CA LYS A 357 29.88 37.27 -28.87
C LYS A 357 28.79 36.95 -29.88
N LEU A 358 27.53 36.90 -29.46
CA LEU A 358 26.39 36.66 -30.37
C LEU A 358 26.25 37.80 -31.37
N ASN A 359 26.34 39.07 -30.92
CA ASN A 359 26.22 40.21 -31.80
C ASN A 359 27.39 40.37 -32.80
N LYS A 360 28.59 39.85 -32.44
CA LYS A 360 29.72 39.80 -33.38
C LYS A 360 29.46 38.84 -34.54
N ARG A 361 28.80 37.71 -34.26
CA ARG A 361 28.47 36.67 -35.26
C ARG A 361 27.17 37.00 -36.01
N MET A 362 26.16 37.50 -35.29
CA MET A 362 24.83 37.82 -35.78
C MET A 362 24.45 39.25 -35.35
N PRO A 363 24.70 40.26 -36.18
CA PRO A 363 24.41 41.67 -35.85
C PRO A 363 22.91 41.86 -35.47
N ASN A 364 22.66 42.60 -34.39
CA ASN A 364 21.31 42.80 -33.83
C ASN A 364 20.60 41.52 -33.42
N PHE A 365 21.31 40.56 -32.85
CA PHE A 365 20.77 39.31 -32.42
C PHE A 365 19.52 39.47 -31.54
N GLN A 366 18.47 38.76 -31.89
CA GLN A 366 17.24 38.62 -31.11
C GLN A 366 16.76 37.17 -31.18
N THR A 367 16.32 36.62 -30.05
CA THR A 367 15.66 35.29 -30.04
C THR A 367 14.39 35.34 -30.85
N GLN A 368 14.34 34.57 -31.92
CA GLN A 368 13.18 34.45 -32.80
C GLN A 368 12.91 32.98 -33.11
N MET A 369 11.65 32.67 -33.39
CA MET A 369 11.22 31.34 -33.83
C MET A 369 10.31 31.43 -35.05
N GLY A 370 10.33 30.40 -35.87
CA GLY A 370 9.32 30.14 -36.90
C GLY A 370 8.27 29.20 -36.40
N PHE A 371 7.02 29.31 -36.92
CA PHE A 371 5.89 28.52 -36.51
C PHE A 371 5.08 28.06 -37.70
N GLY A 372 4.69 26.76 -37.69
CA GLY A 372 3.81 26.16 -38.72
C GLY A 372 2.65 25.41 -38.04
N LEU A 373 1.41 25.63 -38.48
CA LEU A 373 0.21 24.92 -38.00
C LEU A 373 -0.51 24.21 -39.17
N HIS A 374 -0.88 22.97 -38.91
CA HIS A 374 -1.71 22.17 -39.82
C HIS A 374 -2.65 21.26 -39.06
N VAL A 375 -3.81 20.98 -39.62
CA VAL A 375 -4.82 20.04 -39.08
C VAL A 375 -4.90 18.80 -39.93
N GLY A 376 -4.95 17.64 -39.28
CA GLY A 376 -5.10 16.38 -40.01
C GLY A 376 -5.07 15.16 -39.10
N TRP A 377 -5.01 13.98 -39.72
CA TRP A 377 -4.90 12.73 -39.00
C TRP A 377 -3.44 12.31 -38.81
N ALA A 378 -3.18 11.55 -37.76
CA ALA A 378 -1.90 10.85 -37.59
C ALA A 378 -2.11 9.49 -36.91
N ILE A 379 -1.09 8.65 -37.00
CA ILE A 379 -0.99 7.45 -36.16
C ILE A 379 -0.15 7.80 -34.94
N GLU A 380 -0.79 7.81 -33.79
CA GLU A 380 -0.16 7.96 -32.48
C GLU A 380 0.30 6.61 -31.97
N GLY A 381 1.53 6.49 -31.50
CA GLY A 381 2.03 5.22 -30.99
C GLY A 381 3.52 5.21 -30.71
N ALA A 382 3.99 4.03 -30.34
CA ALA A 382 5.39 3.74 -30.09
C ALA A 382 6.15 3.54 -31.41
N ILE A 383 7.29 4.18 -31.53
CA ILE A 383 8.22 4.03 -32.65
C ILE A 383 9.57 3.63 -32.09
N GLY A 384 10.15 2.56 -32.59
CA GLY A 384 11.47 2.12 -32.16
C GLY A 384 11.60 0.62 -32.05
N SER A 385 12.29 0.18 -31.02
CA SER A 385 12.56 -1.22 -30.71
C SER A 385 12.53 -1.43 -29.19
N GLU A 386 12.74 -2.67 -28.76
CA GLU A 386 12.90 -3.00 -27.32
C GLU A 386 14.04 -2.25 -26.63
N TYR A 387 15.03 -1.74 -27.37
CA TYR A 387 16.18 -0.99 -26.85
C TYR A 387 15.89 0.51 -26.69
N LYS A 388 15.02 1.05 -27.53
CA LYS A 388 14.63 2.46 -27.48
C LYS A 388 13.27 2.67 -28.11
N VAL A 389 12.37 3.28 -27.38
CA VAL A 389 11.02 3.63 -27.82
C VAL A 389 10.83 5.14 -27.71
N ASP A 390 10.33 5.72 -28.79
CA ASP A 390 9.86 7.10 -28.82
C ASP A 390 8.34 7.08 -29.03
N ALA A 391 7.60 7.78 -28.21
CA ALA A 391 6.19 8.03 -28.43
C ALA A 391 6.02 9.21 -29.39
N SER A 392 5.32 9.02 -30.50
CA SER A 392 5.23 10.03 -31.53
C SER A 392 3.99 9.90 -32.41
N TYR A 393 3.87 10.85 -33.33
CA TYR A 393 2.81 10.90 -34.37
C TYR A 393 3.43 10.70 -35.74
N LEU A 394 2.95 9.70 -36.43
CA LEU A 394 3.36 9.42 -37.82
C LEU A 394 2.26 9.84 -38.81
N SER A 395 2.54 10.83 -39.62
CA SER A 395 1.63 11.27 -40.67
C SER A 395 2.30 12.22 -41.69
N PRO A 396 1.85 12.25 -42.95
CA PRO A 396 2.15 13.36 -43.85
C PRO A 396 1.76 14.71 -43.28
N ASN A 397 0.67 14.80 -42.51
CA ASN A 397 0.16 16.03 -41.92
C ASN A 397 1.14 16.65 -40.87
N VAL A 398 1.84 15.81 -40.10
CA VAL A 398 2.92 16.29 -39.19
C VAL A 398 4.06 16.90 -40.03
N ASN A 399 4.41 16.30 -41.15
CA ASN A 399 5.45 16.82 -42.01
C ASN A 399 5.06 18.15 -42.70
N ILE A 400 3.75 18.34 -42.95
CA ILE A 400 3.24 19.60 -43.51
C ILE A 400 3.47 20.75 -42.52
N SER A 401 3.19 20.56 -41.22
CA SER A 401 3.44 21.59 -40.20
C SER A 401 4.92 22.00 -40.12
N ALA A 402 5.84 21.03 -40.21
CA ALA A 402 7.28 21.31 -40.23
C ALA A 402 7.70 22.06 -41.52
N ARG A 403 7.09 21.74 -42.66
CA ARG A 403 7.38 22.44 -43.94
C ARG A 403 6.82 23.85 -43.98
N LEU A 404 5.67 24.09 -43.35
CA LEU A 404 5.13 25.43 -43.16
C LEU A 404 6.07 26.28 -42.30
N GLU A 405 6.58 25.70 -41.25
CA GLU A 405 7.59 26.39 -40.42
C GLU A 405 8.82 26.78 -41.30
N ALA A 406 9.39 25.84 -42.02
CA ALA A 406 10.52 26.12 -42.92
C ALA A 406 10.18 27.17 -43.98
N ALA A 407 8.98 27.18 -44.53
CA ALA A 407 8.51 28.15 -45.51
C ALA A 407 8.38 29.57 -44.93
N THR A 408 8.24 29.73 -43.63
CA THR A 408 8.21 31.04 -42.96
C THR A 408 9.44 31.89 -43.28
N LYS A 409 10.60 31.23 -43.56
CA LYS A 409 11.84 31.93 -43.97
C LYS A 409 11.69 32.56 -45.33
N GLN A 410 11.01 31.86 -46.26
CA GLN A 410 10.81 32.34 -47.65
C GLN A 410 9.79 33.46 -47.72
N PHE A 411 8.74 33.38 -46.89
CA PHE A 411 7.68 34.39 -46.87
C PHE A 411 7.95 35.54 -45.87
N GLU A 412 9.10 35.51 -45.20
CA GLU A 412 9.51 36.53 -44.20
C GLU A 412 8.42 36.77 -43.12
N THR A 413 7.69 35.72 -42.76
CA THR A 413 6.62 35.76 -41.76
C THR A 413 6.91 34.77 -40.64
N PRO A 414 6.65 35.14 -39.37
CA PRO A 414 6.97 34.24 -38.26
C PRO A 414 6.06 33.04 -38.15
N LEU A 415 4.84 33.09 -38.70
CA LEU A 415 3.81 32.05 -38.55
C LEU A 415 3.09 31.82 -39.86
N LEU A 416 3.01 30.55 -40.26
CA LEU A 416 2.22 30.07 -41.40
C LEU A 416 1.32 28.93 -40.99
N PHE A 417 0.16 28.84 -41.61
CA PHE A 417 -0.77 27.72 -41.46
C PHE A 417 -1.53 27.44 -42.76
N THR A 418 -2.06 26.22 -42.88
CA THR A 418 -2.78 25.81 -44.09
C THR A 418 -4.17 26.41 -44.18
N GLY A 419 -4.72 26.49 -45.38
CA GLY A 419 -6.13 26.87 -45.62
C GLY A 419 -7.12 25.97 -44.89
N GLN A 420 -6.85 24.65 -44.80
CA GLN A 420 -7.67 23.71 -44.00
C GLN A 420 -7.73 24.12 -42.52
N PHE A 421 -6.60 24.51 -41.93
CA PHE A 421 -6.56 25.01 -40.56
C PHE A 421 -7.27 26.37 -40.46
N ALA A 422 -7.07 27.27 -41.42
CA ALA A 422 -7.75 28.57 -41.41
C ALA A 422 -9.29 28.45 -41.41
N ASN A 423 -9.81 27.47 -42.11
CA ASN A 423 -11.25 27.26 -42.30
C ASN A 423 -11.93 26.69 -41.02
N ILE A 424 -11.20 26.10 -40.10
CA ILE A 424 -11.72 25.62 -38.82
C ILE A 424 -11.54 26.65 -37.65
N LEU A 425 -10.94 27.82 -37.93
CA LEU A 425 -10.86 28.93 -36.96
C LEU A 425 -12.24 29.59 -36.87
N SER A 426 -12.52 30.14 -35.68
CA SER A 426 -13.69 31.01 -35.50
C SER A 426 -13.69 32.16 -36.50
N GLU A 427 -14.86 32.66 -36.91
CA GLU A 427 -14.98 33.77 -37.83
C GLU A 427 -14.24 35.02 -37.31
N SER A 428 -14.31 35.27 -36.00
CA SER A 428 -13.66 36.39 -35.36
C SER A 428 -12.13 36.33 -35.43
N THR A 429 -11.57 35.13 -35.45
CA THR A 429 -10.13 34.88 -35.56
C THR A 429 -9.71 34.85 -37.03
N ARG A 430 -10.48 34.16 -37.87
CA ARG A 430 -10.19 34.02 -39.28
C ARG A 430 -10.12 35.36 -40.02
N THR A 431 -11.01 36.29 -39.69
CA THR A 431 -11.01 37.64 -40.31
C THR A 431 -9.77 38.47 -40.02
N LYS A 432 -8.99 38.10 -38.97
CA LYS A 432 -7.70 38.74 -38.65
C LYS A 432 -6.53 38.10 -39.38
N CYS A 433 -6.75 37.01 -40.10
CA CYS A 433 -5.76 36.29 -40.87
C CYS A 433 -5.84 36.65 -42.34
N ARG A 434 -4.71 36.59 -43.03
CA ARG A 434 -4.70 36.83 -44.48
C ARG A 434 -4.06 35.66 -45.21
N GLN A 435 -4.60 35.32 -46.34
CA GLN A 435 -3.95 34.41 -47.28
C GLN A 435 -2.72 35.08 -47.87
N ILE A 436 -1.58 34.40 -47.84
CA ILE A 436 -0.32 34.91 -48.38
C ILE A 436 -0.13 34.42 -49.80
N ASP A 437 -0.31 33.12 -50.05
CA ASP A 437 -0.08 32.51 -51.32
C ASP A 437 -0.85 31.19 -51.45
N HIS A 438 -0.88 30.64 -52.67
CA HIS A 438 -1.38 29.31 -52.96
C HIS A 438 -0.25 28.47 -53.52
N VAL A 439 0.32 27.62 -52.68
CA VAL A 439 1.53 26.85 -52.98
C VAL A 439 1.33 25.36 -52.82
N THR A 440 2.09 24.57 -53.55
CA THR A 440 2.19 23.12 -53.33
C THR A 440 3.39 22.82 -52.46
N LEU A 441 3.15 22.25 -51.30
CA LEU A 441 4.20 21.75 -50.43
C LEU A 441 4.50 20.28 -50.81
N LYS A 442 5.77 19.89 -50.82
CA LYS A 442 6.14 18.48 -51.16
C LYS A 442 5.41 17.52 -50.20
N GLY A 443 4.48 16.68 -50.75
CA GLY A 443 3.61 15.76 -50.03
C GLY A 443 2.27 16.32 -49.57
N SER A 444 1.86 17.51 -50.02
CA SER A 444 0.47 17.92 -50.14
C SER A 444 -0.02 17.46 -51.52
N GLU A 445 -1.16 16.78 -51.54
CA GLU A 445 -1.89 16.55 -52.82
C GLU A 445 -2.65 17.80 -53.21
#